data_85fe7ed37845084266e55099a3c5f1ee
#
_entry.id   85fe7ed37845084266e55099a3c5f1ee
#
_cell.length_a   1.000
_cell.length_b   1.000
_cell.length_c   1.000
_cell.angle_alpha   90.00
_cell.angle_beta   90.00
_cell.angle_gamma   90.00
#
_symmetry.space_group_name_H-M   'P 1'
#
loop_
_entity.id
_entity.type
_entity.pdbx_description
1 polymer ?
#
loop_
_entity_poly.entity_id
_entity_poly.type
_entity_poly.pdbx_seq_one_letter_code
_entity_poly.pdbx_strand_id
1 'polypeptide(L)'
;HDIFTNSAGEGNITRIILAVLSFKRLKEQYGQNYKGGILLIDEIDATLYGFSQTKLVDFLWKAAGDYKIQIVFTTHSPIILKCVNKYQRRERMDRGINLPLHAYDTSIVYLEPRYDQEGKRTIMPRNISSSSELTGVLNDINLAIPTPGNRMNVYCEDSRAIAFIQYVLNNALGINLDLFMSFVD
;
A
#
# COMPACT_ATOMS: atom_id res chain seq x y z
N HIS A 1 -0.38 -28.78 17.92
CA HIS A 1 -0.30 -27.78 16.86
C HIS A 1 0.29 -26.52 17.47
N ASP A 2 1.55 -26.24 17.16
CA ASP A 2 2.29 -25.10 17.70
C ASP A 2 1.70 -23.81 17.16
N ILE A 3 1.09 -23.03 18.04
CA ILE A 3 0.53 -21.69 17.81
C ILE A 3 1.64 -20.65 17.44
N PHE A 4 2.90 -21.06 17.52
CA PHE A 4 4.07 -20.16 17.35
C PHE A 4 4.68 -20.14 15.94
N THR A 5 4.12 -20.88 14.98
CA THR A 5 4.61 -20.91 13.59
C THR A 5 3.82 -20.06 12.59
N ASN A 6 2.95 -19.18 13.08
CA ASN A 6 2.26 -18.24 12.19
C ASN A 6 3.27 -17.30 11.55
N SER A 7 3.27 -17.22 10.22
CA SER A 7 4.09 -16.26 9.49
C SER A 7 3.73 -14.82 9.92
N ALA A 8 4.67 -13.90 9.85
CA ALA A 8 4.43 -12.49 10.21
C ALA A 8 3.21 -11.91 9.47
N GLY A 9 2.91 -12.40 8.25
CA GLY A 9 1.76 -12.02 7.46
C GLY A 9 0.42 -12.49 8.03
N GLU A 10 0.35 -13.71 8.54
CA GLU A 10 -0.86 -14.23 9.19
C GLU A 10 -1.17 -13.46 10.47
N GLY A 11 -0.15 -13.07 11.23
CA GLY A 11 -0.31 -12.25 12.43
C GLY A 11 -0.92 -10.87 12.13
N ASN A 12 -0.50 -10.21 11.05
CA ASN A 12 -1.02 -8.90 10.65
C ASN A 12 -2.48 -8.98 10.18
N ILE A 13 -2.80 -9.91 9.30
CA ILE A 13 -4.19 -10.12 8.83
C ILE A 13 -5.11 -10.41 10.01
N THR A 14 -4.69 -11.30 10.90
CA THR A 14 -5.48 -11.67 12.09
C THR A 14 -5.80 -10.46 12.94
N ARG A 15 -4.84 -9.57 13.20
CA ARG A 15 -5.06 -8.33 13.95
C ARG A 15 -6.06 -7.40 13.27
N ILE A 16 -5.95 -7.22 11.95
CA ILE A 16 -6.89 -6.41 11.18
C ILE A 16 -8.31 -6.99 11.26
N ILE A 17 -8.46 -8.31 11.06
CA ILE A 17 -9.76 -8.98 11.16
C ILE A 17 -10.35 -8.83 12.57
N LEU A 18 -9.56 -9.04 13.62
CA LEU A 18 -10.02 -8.88 14.99
C LEU A 18 -10.44 -7.42 15.30
N ALA A 19 -9.72 -6.43 14.77
CA ALA A 19 -10.10 -5.04 14.90
C ALA A 19 -11.46 -4.76 14.22
N VAL A 20 -11.69 -5.28 13.02
CA VAL A 20 -12.99 -5.16 12.33
C VAL A 20 -14.10 -5.89 13.11
N LEU A 21 -13.84 -7.08 13.63
CA LEU A 21 -14.81 -7.83 14.42
C LEU A 21 -15.16 -7.12 15.74
N SER A 22 -14.26 -6.33 16.31
CA SER A 22 -14.59 -5.51 17.48
C SER A 22 -15.61 -4.43 17.16
N PHE A 23 -15.55 -3.79 15.98
CA PHE A 23 -16.60 -2.86 15.55
C PHE A 23 -17.94 -3.55 15.30
N LYS A 24 -17.93 -4.77 14.77
CA LYS A 24 -19.16 -5.59 14.66
C LYS A 24 -19.81 -5.79 16.03
N ARG A 25 -19.02 -6.20 17.04
CA ARG A 25 -19.50 -6.39 18.42
C ARG A 25 -20.05 -5.10 19.03
N LEU A 26 -19.34 -3.98 18.85
CA LEU A 26 -19.83 -2.66 19.29
C LEU A 26 -21.16 -2.29 18.64
N LYS A 27 -21.30 -2.53 17.34
CA LYS A 27 -22.57 -2.29 16.64
C LYS A 27 -23.71 -3.13 17.20
N GLU A 28 -23.46 -4.41 17.48
CA GLU A 28 -24.44 -5.32 18.09
C GLU A 28 -24.81 -4.87 19.51
N GLN A 29 -23.82 -4.46 20.31
CA GLN A 29 -24.01 -4.02 21.71
C GLN A 29 -24.77 -2.71 21.83
N TYR A 30 -24.43 -1.72 20.98
CA TYR A 30 -25.03 -0.37 21.06
C TYR A 30 -26.25 -0.17 20.16
N GLY A 31 -26.53 -1.07 19.22
CA GLY A 31 -27.68 -1.03 18.32
C GLY A 31 -27.84 0.33 17.64
N GLN A 32 -28.96 0.99 17.85
CA GLN A 32 -29.25 2.31 17.26
C GLN A 32 -28.33 3.44 17.79
N ASN A 33 -27.73 3.27 18.96
CA ASN A 33 -26.80 4.24 19.56
C ASN A 33 -25.39 4.13 18.99
N TYR A 34 -25.11 3.12 18.16
CA TYR A 34 -23.81 2.97 17.52
C TYR A 34 -23.56 4.07 16.48
N LYS A 35 -22.50 4.84 16.67
CA LYS A 35 -22.15 5.99 15.82
C LYS A 35 -21.11 5.68 14.74
N GLY A 36 -20.59 4.46 14.68
CA GLY A 36 -19.49 4.09 13.82
C GLY A 36 -18.14 4.20 14.51
N GLY A 37 -17.07 4.20 13.74
CA GLY A 37 -15.71 4.31 14.28
C GLY A 37 -14.69 4.60 13.20
N ILE A 38 -13.41 4.68 13.61
CA ILE A 38 -12.27 4.89 12.72
C ILE A 38 -11.27 3.76 12.96
N LEU A 39 -10.82 3.13 11.88
CA LEU A 39 -9.75 2.13 11.88
C LEU A 39 -8.55 2.69 11.11
N LEU A 40 -7.41 2.77 11.80
CA LEU A 40 -6.14 3.20 11.21
C LEU A 40 -5.23 1.99 11.06
N ILE A 41 -4.67 1.80 9.85
CA ILE A 41 -3.78 0.69 9.53
C ILE A 41 -2.53 1.26 8.87
N ASP A 42 -1.39 1.06 9.47
CA ASP A 42 -0.12 1.42 8.85
C ASP A 42 0.43 0.23 8.06
N GLU A 43 0.93 0.52 6.85
CA GLU A 43 1.52 -0.47 5.95
C GLU A 43 0.64 -1.73 5.74
N ILE A 44 -0.58 -1.54 5.26
CA ILE A 44 -1.57 -2.63 5.06
C ILE A 44 -1.04 -3.79 4.19
N ASP A 45 -0.08 -3.50 3.31
CA ASP A 45 0.56 -4.47 2.41
C ASP A 45 1.73 -5.22 3.04
N ALA A 46 2.17 -4.83 4.25
CA ALA A 46 3.28 -5.51 4.92
C ALA A 46 3.00 -7.01 5.05
N THR A 47 3.92 -7.81 4.52
CA THR A 47 3.86 -9.27 4.55
C THR A 47 2.76 -9.95 3.71
N LEU A 48 2.01 -9.18 2.90
CA LEU A 48 0.97 -9.68 2.01
C LEU A 48 1.40 -9.64 0.54
N TYR A 49 1.03 -10.65 -0.21
CA TYR A 49 1.36 -10.76 -1.63
C TYR A 49 0.13 -10.85 -2.52
N GLY A 50 0.18 -10.16 -3.67
CA GLY A 50 -0.70 -10.31 -4.82
C GLY A 50 -2.19 -10.40 -4.47
N PHE A 51 -2.77 -11.56 -4.67
CA PHE A 51 -4.19 -11.80 -4.51
C PHE A 51 -4.71 -11.58 -3.08
N SER A 52 -3.90 -11.84 -2.06
CA SER A 52 -4.28 -11.61 -0.65
C SER A 52 -4.50 -10.12 -0.35
N GLN A 53 -3.72 -9.25 -0.95
CA GLN A 53 -3.89 -7.79 -0.83
C GLN A 53 -5.25 -7.34 -1.38
N THR A 54 -5.62 -7.85 -2.57
CA THR A 54 -6.92 -7.54 -3.17
C THR A 54 -8.08 -8.01 -2.29
N LYS A 55 -8.00 -9.24 -1.78
CA LYS A 55 -9.02 -9.79 -0.88
C LYS A 55 -9.16 -9.02 0.42
N LEU A 56 -8.05 -8.55 0.98
CA LEU A 56 -8.08 -7.73 2.18
C LEU A 56 -8.78 -6.40 1.91
N VAL A 57 -8.48 -5.71 0.80
CA VAL A 57 -9.15 -4.45 0.44
C VAL A 57 -10.65 -4.67 0.21
N ASP A 58 -11.04 -5.74 -0.50
CA ASP A 58 -12.44 -6.10 -0.72
C ASP A 58 -13.18 -6.31 0.61
N PHE A 59 -12.56 -7.04 1.55
CA PHE A 59 -13.09 -7.27 2.88
C PHE A 59 -13.26 -5.96 3.66
N LEU A 60 -12.25 -5.09 3.67
CA LEU A 60 -12.28 -3.82 4.38
C LEU A 60 -13.30 -2.87 3.79
N TRP A 61 -13.42 -2.80 2.47
CA TRP A 61 -14.41 -1.96 1.80
C TRP A 61 -15.83 -2.37 2.21
N LYS A 62 -16.12 -3.68 2.22
CA LYS A 62 -17.40 -4.21 2.70
C LYS A 62 -17.63 -3.89 4.17
N ALA A 63 -16.63 -4.14 5.03
CA ALA A 63 -16.72 -3.89 6.46
C ALA A 63 -16.96 -2.41 6.79
N ALA A 64 -16.37 -1.49 6.02
CA ALA A 64 -16.59 -0.05 6.16
C ALA A 64 -18.08 0.31 6.03
N GLY A 65 -18.77 -0.21 5.02
CA GLY A 65 -20.21 -0.01 4.84
C GLY A 65 -21.05 -0.73 5.89
N ASP A 66 -20.76 -2.04 6.12
CA ASP A 66 -21.53 -2.87 7.04
C ASP A 66 -21.50 -2.36 8.47
N TYR A 67 -20.34 -1.84 8.92
CA TYR A 67 -20.12 -1.42 10.32
C TYR A 67 -19.99 0.10 10.49
N LYS A 68 -20.25 0.90 9.45
CA LYS A 68 -20.15 2.37 9.48
C LYS A 68 -18.78 2.84 10.02
N ILE A 69 -17.71 2.24 9.57
CA ILE A 69 -16.35 2.61 9.98
C ILE A 69 -15.62 3.31 8.84
N GLN A 70 -14.91 4.38 9.20
CA GLN A 70 -13.92 4.99 8.31
C GLN A 70 -12.62 4.21 8.45
N ILE A 71 -12.11 3.71 7.33
CA ILE A 71 -10.83 3.00 7.30
C ILE A 71 -9.80 3.86 6.59
N VAL A 72 -8.71 4.16 7.28
CA VAL A 72 -7.56 4.90 6.74
C VAL A 72 -6.34 3.99 6.84
N PHE A 73 -5.66 3.80 5.73
CA PHE A 73 -4.44 2.99 5.72
C PHE A 73 -3.35 3.60 4.83
N THR A 74 -2.10 3.27 5.17
CA THR A 74 -0.94 3.55 4.32
C THR A 74 -0.58 2.32 3.50
N THR A 75 -0.02 2.53 2.31
CA THR A 75 0.45 1.44 1.43
C THR A 75 1.49 1.93 0.44
N HIS A 76 2.41 1.04 0.09
CA HIS A 76 3.34 1.18 -1.03
C HIS A 76 2.98 0.25 -2.20
N SER A 77 1.89 -0.54 -2.08
CA SER A 77 1.53 -1.55 -3.07
C SER A 77 0.77 -0.97 -4.26
N PRO A 78 1.30 -1.09 -5.48
CA PRO A 78 0.57 -0.77 -6.71
C PRO A 78 -0.72 -1.58 -6.88
N ILE A 79 -0.76 -2.81 -6.34
CA ILE A 79 -1.93 -3.70 -6.41
C ILE A 79 -3.07 -3.11 -5.58
N ILE A 80 -2.78 -2.68 -4.35
CA ILE A 80 -3.76 -2.04 -3.46
C ILE A 80 -4.26 -0.74 -4.08
N LEU A 81 -3.38 0.12 -4.57
CA LEU A 81 -3.76 1.37 -5.22
C LEU A 81 -4.69 1.15 -6.41
N LYS A 82 -4.41 0.17 -7.28
CA LYS A 82 -5.29 -0.20 -8.39
C LYS A 82 -6.65 -0.73 -7.90
N CYS A 83 -6.65 -1.52 -6.82
CA CYS A 83 -7.88 -2.04 -6.23
C CYS A 83 -8.76 -0.91 -5.67
N VAL A 84 -8.19 0.00 -4.89
CA VAL A 84 -8.91 1.17 -4.35
C VAL A 84 -9.43 2.08 -5.47
N ASN A 85 -8.63 2.34 -6.52
CA ASN A 85 -9.07 3.14 -7.66
C ASN A 85 -10.26 2.51 -8.40
N LYS A 86 -10.37 1.19 -8.43
CA LYS A 86 -11.55 0.49 -8.97
C LYS A 86 -12.83 0.88 -8.21
N TYR A 87 -12.77 0.96 -6.88
CA TYR A 87 -13.90 1.41 -6.05
C TYR A 87 -14.22 2.87 -6.27
N GLN A 88 -13.22 3.76 -6.30
CA GLN A 88 -13.44 5.17 -6.64
C GLN A 88 -14.16 5.35 -7.99
N ARG A 89 -13.74 4.61 -9.01
CA ARG A 89 -14.38 4.67 -10.33
C ARG A 89 -15.83 4.22 -10.30
N ARG A 90 -16.12 3.14 -9.57
CA ARG A 90 -17.48 2.63 -9.40
C ARG A 90 -18.36 3.67 -8.72
N GLU A 91 -17.92 4.25 -7.62
CA GLU A 91 -18.66 5.30 -6.92
C GLU A 91 -18.96 6.52 -7.81
N ARG A 92 -18.00 6.91 -8.65
CA ARG A 92 -18.19 8.02 -9.59
C ARG A 92 -19.16 7.71 -10.70
N MET A 93 -19.20 6.46 -11.17
CA MET A 93 -20.21 6.02 -12.13
C MET A 93 -21.61 6.03 -11.52
N ASP A 94 -21.72 5.61 -10.26
CA ASP A 94 -23.00 5.50 -9.56
C ASP A 94 -23.55 6.87 -9.08
N ARG A 95 -22.67 7.77 -8.62
CA ARG A 95 -23.05 9.06 -8.00
C ARG A 95 -22.84 10.29 -8.89
N GLY A 96 -22.07 10.17 -9.98
CA GLY A 96 -21.74 11.26 -10.89
C GLY A 96 -20.27 11.73 -10.75
N ILE A 97 -19.72 12.23 -11.85
CA ILE A 97 -18.28 12.55 -11.98
C ILE A 97 -17.91 13.89 -11.36
N ASN A 98 -18.87 14.82 -11.25
CA ASN A 98 -18.63 16.22 -10.90
C ASN A 98 -18.93 16.57 -9.43
N LEU A 99 -19.04 15.58 -8.56
CA LEU A 99 -19.25 15.82 -7.13
C LEU A 99 -17.91 16.19 -6.46
N PRO A 100 -17.95 17.03 -5.41
CA PRO A 100 -16.75 17.33 -4.62
C PRO A 100 -16.19 16.06 -3.97
N LEU A 101 -14.88 16.03 -3.72
CA LEU A 101 -14.17 14.82 -3.23
C LEU A 101 -14.76 14.23 -1.95
N HIS A 102 -15.26 15.08 -1.04
CA HIS A 102 -15.90 14.63 0.20
C HIS A 102 -17.27 13.93 0.01
N ALA A 103 -17.84 13.98 -1.20
CA ALA A 103 -19.06 13.25 -1.53
C ALA A 103 -18.81 11.80 -1.93
N TYR A 104 -17.55 11.38 -2.03
CA TYR A 104 -17.16 10.00 -2.31
C TYR A 104 -16.68 9.31 -1.03
N ASP A 105 -16.99 8.03 -0.91
CA ASP A 105 -16.62 7.23 0.26
C ASP A 105 -15.17 6.74 0.17
N THR A 106 -14.61 6.68 -1.05
CA THR A 106 -13.27 6.15 -1.31
C THR A 106 -12.35 7.23 -1.89
N SER A 107 -11.19 7.45 -1.28
CA SER A 107 -10.19 8.40 -1.77
C SER A 107 -8.78 7.84 -1.67
N ILE A 108 -7.90 8.30 -2.58
CA ILE A 108 -6.46 8.04 -2.54
C ILE A 108 -5.75 9.38 -2.36
N VAL A 109 -4.89 9.47 -1.36
CA VAL A 109 -4.04 10.63 -1.12
C VAL A 109 -2.60 10.20 -1.34
N TYR A 110 -1.94 10.79 -2.31
CA TYR A 110 -0.52 10.60 -2.58
C TYR A 110 0.30 11.63 -1.80
N LEU A 111 1.28 11.18 -1.05
CA LEU A 111 2.21 12.01 -0.32
C LEU A 111 3.43 12.29 -1.20
N GLU A 112 3.34 13.38 -1.97
CA GLU A 112 4.34 13.78 -2.96
C GLU A 112 5.53 14.47 -2.28
N PRO A 113 6.76 13.96 -2.42
CA PRO A 113 7.94 14.67 -1.95
C PRO A 113 8.22 15.88 -2.86
N ARG A 114 8.40 17.06 -2.26
CA ARG A 114 8.84 18.27 -2.95
C ARG A 114 10.10 18.80 -2.28
N TYR A 115 10.95 19.41 -3.09
CA TYR A 115 12.18 20.06 -2.62
C TYR A 115 12.04 21.55 -2.89
N ASP A 116 12.37 22.39 -1.89
CA ASP A 116 12.44 23.83 -2.06
C ASP A 116 13.76 24.25 -2.73
N GLN A 117 13.94 25.55 -2.93
CA GLN A 117 15.15 26.11 -3.56
C GLN A 117 16.43 25.86 -2.74
N GLU A 118 16.28 25.56 -1.46
CA GLU A 118 17.37 25.25 -0.54
C GLU A 118 17.65 23.74 -0.43
N GLY A 119 16.90 22.90 -1.20
CA GLY A 119 17.03 21.46 -1.19
C GLY A 119 16.34 20.76 0.00
N LYS A 120 15.57 21.51 0.80
CA LYS A 120 14.83 20.93 1.93
C LYS A 120 13.61 20.19 1.44
N ARG A 121 13.47 18.93 1.88
CA ARG A 121 12.35 18.06 1.53
C ARG A 121 11.10 18.44 2.32
N THR A 122 10.01 18.66 1.60
CA THR A 122 8.65 18.82 2.14
C THR A 122 7.75 17.75 1.56
N ILE A 123 6.65 17.42 2.22
CA ILE A 123 5.66 16.46 1.74
C ILE A 123 4.35 17.19 1.50
N MET A 124 3.84 17.10 0.28
CA MET A 124 2.57 17.72 -0.10
C MET A 124 1.52 16.62 -0.38
N PRO A 125 0.36 16.65 0.29
CA PRO A 125 -0.71 15.72 -0.01
C PRO A 125 -1.38 16.10 -1.33
N ARG A 126 -1.55 15.12 -2.22
CA ARG A 126 -2.26 15.27 -3.49
C ARG A 126 -3.35 14.20 -3.60
N ASN A 127 -4.59 14.62 -3.78
CA ASN A 127 -5.69 13.70 -4.02
C ASN A 127 -5.60 13.13 -5.44
N ILE A 128 -5.74 11.82 -5.56
CA ILE A 128 -5.79 11.10 -6.84
C ILE A 128 -7.24 10.86 -7.18
N SER A 129 -7.71 11.52 -8.23
CA SER A 129 -9.11 11.54 -8.61
C SER A 129 -9.44 10.79 -9.89
N SER A 130 -8.43 10.45 -10.69
CA SER A 130 -8.60 9.76 -11.97
C SER A 130 -7.62 8.61 -12.16
N SER A 131 -7.93 7.72 -13.11
CA SER A 131 -7.02 6.63 -13.46
C SER A 131 -5.74 7.11 -14.13
N SER A 132 -5.78 8.25 -14.84
CA SER A 132 -4.59 8.87 -15.44
C SER A 132 -3.65 9.42 -14.38
N GLU A 133 -4.18 10.09 -13.35
CA GLU A 133 -3.39 10.54 -12.21
C GLU A 133 -2.77 9.38 -11.44
N LEU A 134 -3.54 8.29 -11.23
CA LEU A 134 -3.01 7.08 -10.63
C LEU A 134 -1.88 6.48 -11.48
N THR A 135 -2.02 6.46 -12.81
CA THR A 135 -0.96 5.98 -13.70
C THR A 135 0.30 6.80 -13.54
N GLY A 136 0.18 8.13 -13.41
CA GLY A 136 1.31 9.00 -13.09
C GLY A 136 2.02 8.59 -11.80
N VAL A 137 1.27 8.44 -10.71
CA VAL A 137 1.81 8.00 -9.41
C VAL A 137 2.47 6.61 -9.50
N LEU A 138 1.85 5.67 -10.22
CA LEU A 138 2.43 4.33 -10.40
C LEU A 138 3.71 4.37 -11.23
N ASN A 139 3.80 5.26 -12.20
CA ASN A 139 5.03 5.48 -12.97
C ASN A 139 6.11 6.11 -12.07
N ASP A 140 5.76 7.08 -11.23
CA ASP A 140 6.70 7.66 -10.26
C ASP A 140 7.24 6.61 -9.29
N ILE A 141 6.38 5.73 -8.79
CA ILE A 141 6.78 4.58 -7.95
C ILE A 141 7.67 3.61 -8.73
N ASN A 142 7.36 3.33 -10.00
CA ASN A 142 8.16 2.45 -10.86
C ASN A 142 9.46 3.11 -11.34
N LEU A 143 9.49 4.43 -11.51
CA LEU A 143 10.69 5.20 -11.85
C LEU A 143 11.64 5.35 -10.64
N ALA A 144 11.15 5.10 -9.42
CA ALA A 144 12.00 4.88 -8.27
C ALA A 144 12.78 3.54 -8.37
N ILE A 145 12.40 2.64 -9.33
CA ILE A 145 13.25 1.54 -9.78
C ILE A 145 14.36 2.17 -10.64
N PRO A 146 15.65 1.92 -10.32
CA PRO A 146 16.76 2.56 -10.99
C PRO A 146 16.67 2.41 -12.51
N THR A 147 16.53 3.52 -13.23
CA THR A 147 16.74 3.54 -14.67
C THR A 147 18.21 3.26 -14.98
N PRO A 148 18.55 2.62 -16.14
CA PRO A 148 19.91 2.44 -16.56
C PRO A 148 20.66 3.78 -16.52
N GLY A 149 21.63 3.91 -15.60
CA GLY A 149 22.34 5.17 -15.34
C GLY A 149 22.31 5.62 -13.87
N ASN A 150 21.29 5.27 -13.11
CA ASN A 150 21.28 5.44 -11.66
C ASN A 150 21.57 4.08 -10.99
N ARG A 151 22.77 3.94 -10.47
CA ARG A 151 23.14 2.73 -9.73
C ARG A 151 22.41 2.72 -8.38
N MET A 152 21.76 1.61 -8.07
CA MET A 152 21.16 1.37 -6.76
C MET A 152 22.25 0.92 -5.79
N ASN A 153 22.37 1.59 -4.65
CA ASN A 153 23.25 1.11 -3.58
C ASN A 153 22.61 -0.06 -2.87
N VAL A 154 23.28 -1.20 -2.88
CA VAL A 154 22.85 -2.41 -2.17
C VAL A 154 23.76 -2.58 -0.97
N TYR A 155 23.19 -2.44 0.22
CA TYR A 155 23.89 -2.66 1.48
C TYR A 155 23.79 -4.13 1.84
N CYS A 156 24.93 -4.77 2.04
CA CYS A 156 25.01 -6.17 2.42
C CYS A 156 25.70 -6.29 3.77
N GLU A 157 25.36 -7.33 4.52
CA GLU A 157 25.92 -7.58 5.84
C GLU A 157 27.42 -7.97 5.76
N ASP A 158 27.80 -8.66 4.68
CA ASP A 158 29.19 -9.06 4.44
C ASP A 158 29.50 -9.26 2.94
N SER A 159 30.79 -9.41 2.63
CA SER A 159 31.29 -9.69 1.28
C SER A 159 30.80 -11.03 0.69
N ARG A 160 30.43 -12.00 1.52
CA ARG A 160 29.87 -13.30 1.06
C ARG A 160 28.48 -13.14 0.53
N ALA A 161 27.64 -12.30 1.18
CA ALA A 161 26.31 -11.96 0.70
C ALA A 161 26.40 -11.25 -0.66
N ILE A 162 27.37 -10.33 -0.85
CA ILE A 162 27.64 -9.67 -2.13
C ILE A 162 27.98 -10.70 -3.20
N ALA A 163 28.94 -11.59 -2.93
CA ALA A 163 29.38 -12.62 -3.88
C ALA A 163 28.24 -13.57 -4.26
N PHE A 164 27.39 -13.95 -3.30
CA PHE A 164 26.23 -14.81 -3.54
C PHE A 164 25.20 -14.12 -4.45
N ILE A 165 24.84 -12.87 -4.16
CA ILE A 165 23.91 -12.08 -4.96
C ILE A 165 24.44 -11.91 -6.38
N GLN A 166 25.71 -11.56 -6.55
CA GLN A 166 26.35 -11.42 -7.86
C GLN A 166 26.32 -12.75 -8.64
N TYR A 167 26.65 -13.86 -7.97
CA TYR A 167 26.60 -15.18 -8.60
C TYR A 167 25.21 -15.53 -9.10
N VAL A 168 24.18 -15.36 -8.26
CA VAL A 168 22.78 -15.71 -8.60
C VAL A 168 22.28 -14.83 -9.75
N LEU A 169 22.46 -13.53 -9.67
CA LEU A 169 21.90 -12.62 -10.66
C LEU A 169 22.65 -12.69 -12.00
N ASN A 170 23.97 -12.83 -11.99
CA ASN A 170 24.73 -12.97 -13.23
C ASN A 170 24.52 -14.33 -13.90
N ASN A 171 24.56 -15.42 -13.13
CA ASN A 171 24.55 -16.76 -13.72
C ASN A 171 23.15 -17.37 -13.87
N ALA A 172 22.23 -17.10 -12.94
CA ALA A 172 20.88 -17.65 -12.99
C ALA A 172 19.91 -16.79 -13.82
N LEU A 173 20.09 -15.46 -13.80
CA LEU A 173 19.16 -14.54 -14.46
C LEU A 173 19.78 -13.81 -15.66
N GLY A 174 21.10 -13.95 -15.90
CA GLY A 174 21.79 -13.29 -17.00
C GLY A 174 21.81 -11.76 -16.91
N ILE A 175 21.66 -11.21 -15.70
CA ILE A 175 21.59 -9.76 -15.45
C ILE A 175 22.99 -9.26 -15.13
N ASN A 176 23.52 -8.32 -15.94
CA ASN A 176 24.77 -7.65 -15.65
C ASN A 176 24.55 -6.57 -14.57
N LEU A 177 24.95 -6.88 -13.34
CA LEU A 177 24.72 -6.01 -12.18
C LEU A 177 25.52 -4.73 -12.18
N ASP A 178 26.68 -4.70 -12.82
CA ASP A 178 27.55 -3.51 -12.86
C ASP A 178 26.89 -2.32 -13.54
N LEU A 179 25.82 -2.58 -14.30
CA LEU A 179 25.02 -1.54 -14.95
C LEU A 179 23.99 -0.89 -14.01
N PHE A 180 23.57 -1.60 -12.95
CA PHE A 180 22.41 -1.21 -12.14
C PHE A 180 22.70 -1.05 -10.65
N MET A 181 23.74 -1.68 -10.10
CA MET A 181 23.96 -1.77 -8.66
C MET A 181 25.37 -1.38 -8.26
N SER A 182 25.49 -0.73 -7.11
CA SER A 182 26.74 -0.55 -6.37
C SER A 182 26.58 -1.25 -5.03
N PHE A 183 27.51 -2.17 -4.71
CA PHE A 183 27.52 -2.83 -3.41
C PHE A 183 28.36 -1.99 -2.44
N VAL A 184 27.83 -1.85 -1.23
CA VAL A 184 28.48 -1.12 -0.14
C VAL A 184 28.58 -2.07 1.04
N ASP A 185 29.79 -2.23 1.56
CA ASP A 185 30.10 -3.02 2.77
C ASP A 185 29.67 -2.26 4.02
#